data_35721632f734c164ebdb84f03f4aea73
#
_entry.id   35721632f734c164ebdb84f03f4aea73
#
_cell.length_a   1.000
_cell.length_b   1.000
_cell.length_c   1.000
_cell.angle_alpha   90.00
_cell.angle_beta   90.00
_cell.angle_gamma   90.00
#
_symmetry.space_group_name_H-M   'P 1'
#
loop_
_entity.id
_entity.type
_entity.pdbx_description
1 polymer ?
#
loop_
_entity_poly.entity_id
_entity_poly.type
_entity_poly.pdbx_seq_one_letter_code
_entity_poly.pdbx_strand_id
1 'polypeptide(L)'
;MSDKKIRVAVGGQGRSGYGIHCDYLRNDTDRFDIVAAADQQPERREDATVEFGAKVYDDWRPMLEEGGFDLFINALPSPLHVDASIDAFNKGFHVVSEKPMARTVADFDRIVEAAEKNDRLLLPFQNKRLQPYFDKIQEVIASGVLGKIVHIRSSSSGFKRRWDWQTRQDLGAGNLLNTGPHPVDQALCLFGWDRTPEVFCRMACENPFEGDAENHVTVTLYDPQRVAPQIDIDISSLMLFPNPDAYSISGTLGGMVGGTKELKWRYFDPDTAPKQDMWLWSVDRSYVSEELDWIEETWSVGDEPEGMSAGSQRFYDNVFDVLQNGAEPLIIPAQSRKQIAVMEECHRQNPLPKKPQSLKPRL
;
A
#
# COMPACT_ATOMS: atom_id res chain seq x y z
N MET A 1 -6.06 31.83 -14.39
CA MET A 1 -4.67 32.04 -13.97
C MET A 1 -3.90 30.87 -14.53
N SER A 2 -2.75 31.07 -15.15
CA SER A 2 -1.92 29.91 -15.58
C SER A 2 -1.44 29.25 -14.30
N ASP A 3 -1.89 28.04 -14.03
CA ASP A 3 -1.43 27.28 -12.87
C ASP A 3 0.08 27.08 -13.01
N LYS A 4 0.83 27.50 -12.00
CA LYS A 4 2.28 27.36 -12.00
C LYS A 4 2.63 25.87 -11.89
N LYS A 5 3.44 25.33 -12.80
CA LYS A 5 3.93 23.95 -12.69
C LYS A 5 4.61 23.71 -11.34
N ILE A 6 4.36 22.54 -10.76
CA ILE A 6 5.05 22.09 -9.56
C ILE A 6 6.44 21.59 -9.98
N ARG A 7 7.49 22.21 -9.45
CA ARG A 7 8.87 21.77 -9.66
C ARG A 7 9.18 20.63 -8.69
N VAL A 8 9.67 19.53 -9.23
CA VAL A 8 9.84 18.27 -8.50
C VAL A 8 11.32 17.89 -8.44
N ALA A 9 11.76 17.48 -7.26
CA ALA A 9 13.01 16.79 -7.04
C ALA A 9 12.77 15.34 -6.64
N VAL A 10 13.51 14.38 -7.22
CA VAL A 10 13.32 12.95 -6.95
C VAL A 10 14.58 12.37 -6.30
N GLY A 11 14.44 11.94 -5.04
CA GLY A 11 15.47 11.21 -4.31
C GLY A 11 15.33 9.70 -4.55
N GLY A 12 16.33 9.10 -5.20
CA GLY A 12 16.32 7.70 -5.61
C GLY A 12 15.75 7.51 -7.01
N GLN A 13 16.60 7.06 -7.94
CA GLN A 13 16.28 6.75 -9.33
C GLN A 13 16.20 5.22 -9.55
N GLY A 14 15.79 4.50 -8.50
CA GLY A 14 15.56 3.06 -8.56
C GLY A 14 14.21 2.71 -9.16
N ARG A 15 13.73 1.49 -8.87
CA ARG A 15 12.45 1.00 -9.38
C ARG A 15 11.27 1.94 -9.08
N SER A 16 11.16 2.46 -7.85
CA SER A 16 10.05 3.35 -7.49
C SER A 16 10.25 4.75 -8.08
N GLY A 17 11.39 5.38 -7.83
CA GLY A 17 11.65 6.74 -8.30
C GLY A 17 11.53 6.87 -9.82
N TYR A 18 12.28 6.05 -10.56
CA TYR A 18 12.28 6.11 -12.02
C TYR A 18 11.06 5.40 -12.63
N GLY A 19 10.79 4.15 -12.24
CA GLY A 19 9.79 3.30 -12.90
C GLY A 19 8.34 3.49 -12.40
N ILE A 20 8.08 4.39 -11.43
CA ILE A 20 6.74 4.72 -10.98
C ILE A 20 6.54 6.23 -11.01
N HIS A 21 7.32 6.98 -10.22
CA HIS A 21 7.14 8.42 -10.09
C HIS A 21 7.54 9.17 -11.37
N CYS A 22 8.78 9.00 -11.84
CA CYS A 22 9.22 9.65 -13.07
C CYS A 22 8.44 9.13 -14.29
N ASP A 23 8.07 7.84 -14.31
CA ASP A 23 7.26 7.25 -15.40
C ASP A 23 5.90 7.94 -15.56
N TYR A 24 5.25 8.28 -14.44
CA TYR A 24 4.03 9.09 -14.49
C TYR A 24 4.32 10.53 -14.89
N LEU A 25 5.25 11.19 -14.18
CA LEU A 25 5.49 12.63 -14.30
C LEU A 25 6.00 13.05 -15.68
N ARG A 26 6.74 12.18 -16.40
CA ARG A 26 7.19 12.44 -17.78
C ARG A 26 6.04 12.64 -18.77
N ASN A 27 4.86 12.08 -18.45
CA ASN A 27 3.66 12.18 -19.26
C ASN A 27 2.71 13.30 -18.80
N ASP A 28 3.06 14.01 -17.72
CA ASP A 28 2.24 15.08 -17.13
C ASP A 28 3.03 16.39 -17.00
N THR A 29 3.75 16.72 -18.06
CA THR A 29 4.64 17.89 -18.10
C THR A 29 3.93 19.23 -18.10
N ASP A 30 2.63 19.26 -18.26
CA ASP A 30 1.84 20.49 -18.12
C ASP A 30 1.70 20.93 -16.68
N ARG A 31 1.67 19.99 -15.74
CA ARG A 31 1.48 20.23 -14.30
C ARG A 31 2.76 20.09 -13.49
N PHE A 32 3.68 19.22 -13.90
CA PHE A 32 4.88 18.88 -13.15
C PHE A 32 6.14 19.06 -14.00
N ASP A 33 7.25 19.42 -13.34
CA ASP A 33 8.55 19.58 -13.97
C ASP A 33 9.63 18.93 -13.09
N ILE A 34 10.27 17.86 -13.56
CA ILE A 34 11.36 17.18 -12.85
C ILE A 34 12.65 17.98 -13.05
N VAL A 35 13.02 18.76 -12.06
CA VAL A 35 14.16 19.70 -12.16
C VAL A 35 15.43 19.22 -11.46
N ALA A 36 15.30 18.23 -10.54
CA ALA A 36 16.43 17.67 -9.82
C ALA A 36 16.25 16.19 -9.54
N ALA A 37 17.35 15.44 -9.51
CA ALA A 37 17.34 14.03 -9.14
C ALA A 37 18.61 13.65 -8.34
N ALA A 38 18.46 12.74 -7.37
CA ALA A 38 19.59 12.21 -6.61
C ALA A 38 19.62 10.68 -6.66
N ASP A 39 20.75 10.08 -7.00
CA ASP A 39 21.03 8.64 -6.90
C ASP A 39 22.53 8.40 -6.76
N GLN A 40 22.93 7.37 -6.03
CA GLN A 40 24.34 7.02 -5.88
C GLN A 40 24.97 6.45 -7.17
N GLN A 41 24.14 5.87 -8.07
CA GLN A 41 24.58 5.26 -9.31
C GLN A 41 24.78 6.33 -10.39
N PRO A 42 26.00 6.48 -10.96
CA PRO A 42 26.26 7.49 -11.99
C PRO A 42 25.37 7.34 -13.23
N GLU A 43 25.14 6.11 -13.66
CA GLU A 43 24.33 5.80 -14.85
C GLU A 43 22.90 6.31 -14.69
N ARG A 44 22.31 6.14 -13.50
CA ARG A 44 20.95 6.62 -13.20
C ARG A 44 20.85 8.14 -13.16
N ARG A 45 21.93 8.80 -12.74
CA ARG A 45 22.02 10.27 -12.79
C ARG A 45 22.12 10.76 -14.23
N GLU A 46 22.88 10.05 -15.07
CA GLU A 46 22.98 10.36 -16.50
C GLU A 46 21.62 10.22 -17.19
N ASP A 47 20.89 9.12 -16.93
CA ASP A 47 19.54 8.92 -17.45
C ASP A 47 18.62 10.10 -17.07
N ALA A 48 18.63 10.55 -15.81
CA ALA A 48 17.82 11.67 -15.37
C ALA A 48 18.20 13.00 -16.02
N THR A 49 19.51 13.22 -16.30
CA THR A 49 19.97 14.41 -17.04
C THR A 49 19.52 14.38 -18.49
N VAL A 50 19.68 13.23 -19.16
CA VAL A 50 19.33 13.09 -20.58
C VAL A 50 17.84 13.19 -20.81
N GLU A 51 17.05 12.56 -19.96
CA GLU A 51 15.61 12.45 -20.16
C GLU A 51 14.84 13.71 -19.70
N PHE A 52 15.22 14.27 -18.54
CA PHE A 52 14.47 15.37 -17.91
C PHE A 52 15.20 16.71 -17.96
N GLY A 53 16.47 16.75 -18.37
CA GLY A 53 17.31 17.94 -18.20
C GLY A 53 17.56 18.28 -16.72
N ALA A 54 17.31 17.34 -15.83
CA ALA A 54 17.38 17.54 -14.40
C ALA A 54 18.81 17.74 -13.90
N LYS A 55 18.99 18.63 -12.93
CA LYS A 55 20.25 18.73 -12.20
C LYS A 55 20.41 17.51 -11.29
N VAL A 56 21.57 16.89 -11.31
CA VAL A 56 21.78 15.61 -10.64
C VAL A 56 22.79 15.66 -9.51
N TYR A 57 22.57 14.82 -8.49
CA TYR A 57 23.34 14.75 -7.26
C TYR A 57 23.59 13.29 -6.89
N ASP A 58 24.68 13.01 -6.20
CA ASP A 58 25.00 11.68 -5.66
C ASP A 58 24.33 11.41 -4.30
N ASP A 59 23.90 12.49 -3.61
CA ASP A 59 23.18 12.45 -2.33
C ASP A 59 22.04 13.47 -2.33
N TRP A 60 20.97 13.21 -1.56
CA TRP A 60 19.82 14.12 -1.48
C TRP A 60 20.12 15.41 -0.70
N ARG A 61 21.08 15.40 0.23
CA ARG A 61 21.38 16.56 1.09
C ARG A 61 21.88 17.77 0.31
N PRO A 62 22.89 17.65 -0.58
CA PRO A 62 23.27 18.75 -1.45
C PRO A 62 22.13 19.23 -2.36
N MET A 63 21.28 18.32 -2.83
CA MET A 63 20.09 18.66 -3.64
C MET A 63 19.09 19.50 -2.84
N LEU A 64 18.78 19.09 -1.60
CA LEU A 64 17.89 19.83 -0.71
C LEU A 64 18.49 21.19 -0.30
N GLU A 65 19.82 21.26 -0.10
CA GLU A 65 20.50 22.49 0.27
C GLU A 65 20.44 23.54 -0.84
N GLU A 66 20.62 23.13 -2.07
CA GLU A 66 20.54 24.03 -3.23
C GLU A 66 19.08 24.41 -3.53
N GLY A 67 18.14 23.50 -3.37
CA GLY A 67 16.71 23.76 -3.55
C GLY A 67 16.33 24.05 -4.99
N GLY A 68 15.36 24.96 -5.16
CA GLY A 68 14.86 25.35 -6.48
C GLY A 68 13.72 24.46 -6.99
N PHE A 69 13.01 23.77 -6.12
CA PHE A 69 11.83 22.97 -6.37
C PHE A 69 10.77 23.19 -5.28
N ASP A 70 9.57 22.68 -5.48
CA ASP A 70 8.43 22.84 -4.60
C ASP A 70 8.14 21.54 -3.83
N LEU A 71 8.37 20.38 -4.46
CA LEU A 71 8.04 19.04 -3.99
C LEU A 71 9.25 18.11 -4.05
N PHE A 72 9.56 17.44 -2.94
CA PHE A 72 10.53 16.37 -2.88
C PHE A 72 9.81 15.01 -2.88
N ILE A 73 10.16 14.14 -3.84
CA ILE A 73 9.70 12.74 -3.87
C ILE A 73 10.78 11.88 -3.23
N ASN A 74 10.48 11.33 -2.07
CA ASN A 74 11.36 10.44 -1.34
C ASN A 74 11.13 8.99 -1.77
N ALA A 75 11.86 8.55 -2.80
CA ALA A 75 11.90 7.18 -3.31
C ALA A 75 13.28 6.52 -3.08
N LEU A 76 13.99 6.99 -2.08
CA LEU A 76 15.26 6.42 -1.60
C LEU A 76 15.06 4.99 -1.07
N PRO A 77 16.12 4.23 -0.78
CA PRO A 77 16.00 3.00 0.01
C PRO A 77 15.32 3.25 1.36
N SER A 78 14.43 2.34 1.77
CA SER A 78 13.56 2.51 2.95
C SER A 78 14.25 2.96 4.25
N PRO A 79 15.49 2.52 4.58
CA PRO A 79 16.18 3.02 5.76
C PRO A 79 16.43 4.53 5.80
N LEU A 80 16.40 5.18 4.64
CA LEU A 80 16.68 6.60 4.48
C LEU A 80 15.41 7.47 4.48
N HIS A 81 14.23 6.86 4.45
CA HIS A 81 12.97 7.61 4.29
C HIS A 81 12.73 8.61 5.42
N VAL A 82 13.02 8.22 6.67
CA VAL A 82 12.81 9.08 7.84
C VAL A 82 13.68 10.33 7.77
N ASP A 83 14.99 10.14 7.66
CA ASP A 83 15.96 11.25 7.68
C ASP A 83 15.78 12.15 6.46
N ALA A 84 15.60 11.58 5.26
CA ALA A 84 15.43 12.39 4.04
C ALA A 84 14.12 13.19 4.05
N SER A 85 13.03 12.65 4.61
CA SER A 85 11.77 13.40 4.75
C SER A 85 11.93 14.56 5.75
N ILE A 86 12.56 14.32 6.90
CA ILE A 86 12.84 15.36 7.91
C ILE A 86 13.77 16.43 7.33
N ASP A 87 14.84 16.05 6.62
CA ASP A 87 15.75 16.98 5.97
C ASP A 87 15.01 17.87 4.96
N ALA A 88 14.11 17.29 4.15
CA ALA A 88 13.32 18.01 3.16
C ALA A 88 12.35 19.02 3.82
N PHE A 89 11.64 18.61 4.89
CA PHE A 89 10.78 19.52 5.64
C PHE A 89 11.56 20.67 6.27
N ASN A 90 12.72 20.40 6.87
CA ASN A 90 13.58 21.43 7.44
C ASN A 90 14.14 22.43 6.42
N LYS A 91 14.16 22.06 5.14
CA LYS A 91 14.47 22.95 4.01
C LYS A 91 13.25 23.60 3.38
N GLY A 92 12.06 23.33 3.89
CA GLY A 92 10.81 23.99 3.49
C GLY A 92 10.12 23.38 2.28
N PHE A 93 10.38 22.10 1.94
CA PHE A 93 9.74 21.41 0.83
C PHE A 93 8.57 20.55 1.29
N HIS A 94 7.53 20.41 0.43
CA HIS A 94 6.54 19.36 0.57
C HIS A 94 7.14 18.02 0.23
N VAL A 95 6.62 16.94 0.80
CA VAL A 95 7.18 15.59 0.59
C VAL A 95 6.11 14.59 0.17
N VAL A 96 6.31 13.96 -0.99
CA VAL A 96 5.71 12.67 -1.31
C VAL A 96 6.67 11.58 -0.82
N SER A 97 6.22 10.67 0.03
CA SER A 97 7.08 9.60 0.53
C SER A 97 6.60 8.23 0.11
N GLU A 98 7.53 7.43 -0.43
CA GLU A 98 7.34 6.02 -0.70
C GLU A 98 7.18 5.22 0.61
N LYS A 99 6.52 4.08 0.47
CA LYS A 99 6.31 3.13 1.56
C LYS A 99 7.50 2.13 1.67
N PRO A 100 7.80 1.60 2.86
CA PRO A 100 7.33 2.06 4.16
C PRO A 100 7.97 3.38 4.54
N MET A 101 7.21 4.35 5.01
CA MET A 101 7.75 5.66 5.40
C MET A 101 8.61 5.57 6.66
N ALA A 102 8.26 4.66 7.57
CA ALA A 102 9.00 4.37 8.80
C ALA A 102 8.76 2.92 9.22
N ARG A 103 9.60 2.41 10.13
CA ARG A 103 9.45 1.08 10.73
C ARG A 103 8.66 1.11 12.04
N THR A 104 8.68 2.23 12.73
CA THR A 104 8.05 2.44 14.02
C THR A 104 7.13 3.64 13.99
N VAL A 105 6.14 3.64 14.85
CA VAL A 105 5.25 4.79 15.03
C VAL A 105 6.05 6.00 15.51
N ALA A 106 7.02 5.80 16.39
CA ALA A 106 7.87 6.89 16.90
C ALA A 106 8.68 7.57 15.79
N ASP A 107 9.24 6.82 14.85
CA ASP A 107 9.96 7.39 13.70
C ASP A 107 9.01 8.12 12.75
N PHE A 108 7.81 7.58 12.56
CA PHE A 108 6.80 8.25 11.73
C PHE A 108 6.32 9.57 12.37
N ASP A 109 6.10 9.57 13.68
CA ASP A 109 5.71 10.79 14.42
C ASP A 109 6.77 11.89 14.27
N ARG A 110 8.08 11.57 14.27
CA ARG A 110 9.16 12.54 13.97
C ARG A 110 9.04 13.15 12.56
N ILE A 111 8.62 12.36 11.57
CA ILE A 111 8.38 12.88 10.21
C ILE A 111 7.23 13.88 10.23
N VAL A 112 6.11 13.52 10.89
CA VAL A 112 4.91 14.36 10.98
C VAL A 112 5.23 15.65 11.75
N GLU A 113 5.91 15.56 12.88
CA GLU A 113 6.35 16.74 13.66
C GLU A 113 7.23 17.70 12.84
N ALA A 114 8.13 17.16 12.00
CA ALA A 114 8.96 17.98 11.11
C ALA A 114 8.11 18.66 10.02
N ALA A 115 7.12 17.98 9.47
CA ALA A 115 6.19 18.55 8.49
C ALA A 115 5.37 19.70 9.10
N GLU A 116 4.74 19.46 10.26
CA GLU A 116 3.93 20.45 10.96
C GLU A 116 4.74 21.68 11.39
N LYS A 117 5.93 21.47 11.98
CA LYS A 117 6.84 22.53 12.40
C LYS A 117 7.21 23.50 11.27
N ASN A 118 7.31 22.98 10.05
CA ASN A 118 7.74 23.75 8.89
C ASN A 118 6.55 24.19 8.00
N ASP A 119 5.30 23.92 8.42
CA ASP A 119 4.09 24.20 7.62
C ASP A 119 4.20 23.59 6.22
N ARG A 120 4.52 22.29 6.17
CA ARG A 120 4.66 21.52 4.92
C ARG A 120 3.84 20.25 4.99
N LEU A 121 3.51 19.72 3.82
CA LEU A 121 2.64 18.55 3.67
C LEU A 121 3.46 17.28 3.49
N LEU A 122 3.12 16.24 4.27
CA LEU A 122 3.50 14.87 4.03
C LEU A 122 2.37 14.20 3.23
N LEU A 123 2.69 13.72 2.03
CA LEU A 123 1.77 13.06 1.11
C LEU A 123 2.19 11.58 0.94
N PRO A 124 1.58 10.67 1.70
CA PRO A 124 1.91 9.24 1.67
C PRO A 124 1.54 8.60 0.34
N PHE A 125 2.49 7.92 -0.34
CA PHE A 125 2.25 7.27 -1.62
C PHE A 125 1.64 5.88 -1.44
N GLN A 126 0.31 5.81 -1.31
CA GLN A 126 -0.47 4.56 -1.21
C GLN A 126 -1.34 4.35 -2.46
N ASN A 127 -0.71 4.36 -3.63
CA ASN A 127 -1.38 4.32 -4.93
C ASN A 127 -2.30 3.10 -5.12
N LYS A 128 -2.05 1.98 -4.45
CA LYS A 128 -2.94 0.80 -4.55
C LYS A 128 -4.31 1.00 -3.91
N ARG A 129 -4.44 1.95 -2.98
CA ARG A 129 -5.75 2.36 -2.44
C ARG A 129 -6.63 3.02 -3.50
N LEU A 130 -6.01 3.65 -4.50
CA LEU A 130 -6.68 4.44 -5.54
C LEU A 130 -6.89 3.65 -6.85
N GLN A 131 -6.83 2.32 -6.80
CA GLN A 131 -7.03 1.49 -7.99
C GLN A 131 -8.50 1.14 -8.21
N PRO A 132 -8.96 1.06 -9.49
CA PRO A 132 -10.37 0.85 -9.83
C PRO A 132 -11.00 -0.39 -9.19
N TYR A 133 -10.26 -1.51 -9.11
CA TYR A 133 -10.78 -2.72 -8.47
C TYR A 133 -11.08 -2.51 -6.98
N PHE A 134 -10.28 -1.69 -6.30
CA PHE A 134 -10.46 -1.45 -4.88
C PHE A 134 -11.64 -0.50 -4.63
N ASP A 135 -11.84 0.48 -5.50
CA ASP A 135 -13.06 1.30 -5.48
C ASP A 135 -14.31 0.41 -5.69
N LYS A 136 -14.25 -0.56 -6.63
CA LYS A 136 -15.38 -1.46 -6.87
C LYS A 136 -15.66 -2.36 -5.65
N ILE A 137 -14.64 -2.87 -4.98
CA ILE A 137 -14.82 -3.61 -3.71
C ILE A 137 -15.54 -2.75 -2.69
N GLN A 138 -15.11 -1.51 -2.49
CA GLN A 138 -15.74 -0.58 -1.54
C GLN A 138 -17.18 -0.24 -1.95
N GLU A 139 -17.43 0.00 -3.23
CA GLU A 139 -18.77 0.26 -3.78
C GLU A 139 -19.73 -0.90 -3.48
N VAL A 140 -19.34 -2.15 -3.78
CA VAL A 140 -20.20 -3.32 -3.56
C VAL A 140 -20.43 -3.56 -2.07
N ILE A 141 -19.43 -3.37 -1.22
CA ILE A 141 -19.62 -3.44 0.24
C ILE A 141 -20.59 -2.34 0.72
N ALA A 142 -20.39 -1.11 0.24
CA ALA A 142 -21.21 0.04 0.63
C ALA A 142 -22.66 -0.06 0.13
N SER A 143 -22.93 -0.76 -0.99
CA SER A 143 -24.29 -1.00 -1.49
C SER A 143 -25.14 -1.86 -0.55
N GLY A 144 -24.48 -2.64 0.34
CA GLY A 144 -25.18 -3.50 1.29
C GLY A 144 -25.68 -4.82 0.71
N VAL A 145 -25.52 -5.10 -0.59
CA VAL A 145 -26.04 -6.33 -1.23
C VAL A 145 -25.45 -7.61 -0.64
N LEU A 146 -24.23 -7.55 -0.10
CA LEU A 146 -23.60 -8.67 0.59
C LEU A 146 -24.06 -8.84 2.05
N GLY A 147 -24.91 -7.93 2.56
CA GLY A 147 -25.29 -7.88 3.96
C GLY A 147 -24.14 -7.41 4.87
N LYS A 148 -24.17 -7.83 6.14
CA LYS A 148 -23.07 -7.56 7.06
C LYS A 148 -21.84 -8.35 6.63
N ILE A 149 -20.73 -7.65 6.37
CA ILE A 149 -19.45 -8.31 6.08
C ILE A 149 -18.93 -8.98 7.35
N VAL A 150 -18.62 -10.26 7.25
CA VAL A 150 -18.17 -11.11 8.37
C VAL A 150 -16.66 -11.35 8.29
N HIS A 151 -16.18 -11.68 7.08
CA HIS A 151 -14.80 -12.05 6.86
C HIS A 151 -14.29 -11.54 5.51
N ILE A 152 -13.05 -11.06 5.53
CA ILE A 152 -12.33 -10.67 4.32
C ILE A 152 -10.98 -11.39 4.32
N ARG A 153 -10.64 -12.06 3.25
CA ARG A 153 -9.31 -12.57 3.00
C ARG A 153 -8.65 -11.76 1.88
N SER A 154 -7.44 -11.27 2.15
CA SER A 154 -6.58 -10.59 1.16
C SER A 154 -5.28 -11.35 1.00
N SER A 155 -4.87 -11.65 -0.24
CA SER A 155 -3.64 -12.40 -0.54
C SER A 155 -2.75 -11.62 -1.50
N SER A 156 -1.50 -11.39 -1.06
CA SER A 156 -0.41 -10.83 -1.86
C SER A 156 0.76 -11.82 -1.87
N SER A 157 0.51 -13.00 -2.42
CA SER A 157 1.39 -14.16 -2.30
C SER A 157 1.83 -14.67 -3.68
N GLY A 158 2.99 -15.31 -3.70
CA GLY A 158 3.56 -15.93 -4.88
C GLY A 158 4.84 -16.68 -4.52
N PHE A 159 5.56 -17.19 -5.53
CA PHE A 159 6.86 -17.81 -5.31
C PHE A 159 7.97 -16.94 -5.90
N LYS A 160 8.83 -16.39 -5.03
CA LYS A 160 9.95 -15.53 -5.43
C LYS A 160 11.17 -15.82 -4.56
N ARG A 161 12.31 -16.01 -5.20
CA ARG A 161 13.62 -16.09 -4.52
C ARG A 161 14.28 -14.72 -4.60
N ARG A 162 14.72 -14.20 -3.46
CA ARG A 162 15.42 -12.91 -3.35
C ARG A 162 16.79 -13.07 -2.71
N TRP A 163 17.75 -12.26 -3.15
CA TRP A 163 19.13 -12.23 -2.63
C TRP A 163 19.70 -10.80 -2.61
N ASP A 164 18.81 -9.81 -2.47
CA ASP A 164 19.17 -8.39 -2.37
C ASP A 164 18.96 -7.86 -0.94
N TRP A 165 19.20 -6.58 -0.73
CA TRP A 165 19.05 -5.90 0.55
C TRP A 165 17.64 -6.05 1.16
N GLN A 166 16.63 -6.28 0.36
CA GLN A 166 15.25 -6.46 0.81
C GLN A 166 14.99 -7.79 1.53
N THR A 167 16.02 -8.58 1.76
CA THR A 167 15.98 -9.80 2.61
C THR A 167 16.61 -9.58 3.98
N ARG A 168 16.97 -8.33 4.34
CA ARG A 168 17.73 -8.01 5.54
C ARG A 168 16.91 -7.19 6.54
N GLN A 169 16.83 -7.67 7.79
CA GLN A 169 16.14 -6.98 8.89
C GLN A 169 16.78 -5.64 9.25
N ASP A 170 18.12 -5.57 9.27
CA ASP A 170 18.86 -4.35 9.63
C ASP A 170 18.66 -3.22 8.63
N LEU A 171 18.29 -3.54 7.38
CA LEU A 171 17.94 -2.56 6.35
C LEU A 171 16.44 -2.28 6.27
N GLY A 172 15.66 -2.67 7.29
CA GLY A 172 14.24 -2.40 7.34
C GLY A 172 13.45 -3.07 6.22
N ALA A 173 13.84 -4.28 5.87
CA ALA A 173 13.25 -5.05 4.79
C ALA A 173 12.47 -6.27 5.30
N GLY A 174 11.98 -7.10 4.40
CA GLY A 174 11.07 -8.22 4.64
C GLY A 174 9.77 -8.04 3.88
N ASN A 175 9.01 -9.11 3.75
CA ASN A 175 7.76 -9.08 2.98
C ASN A 175 6.72 -8.13 3.60
N LEU A 176 6.67 -8.02 4.92
CA LEU A 176 5.73 -7.12 5.60
C LEU A 176 6.02 -5.65 5.29
N LEU A 177 7.29 -5.23 5.32
CA LEU A 177 7.65 -3.83 5.05
C LEU A 177 7.73 -3.52 3.54
N ASN A 178 8.04 -4.52 2.71
CA ASN A 178 8.16 -4.31 1.26
C ASN A 178 6.80 -4.41 0.52
N THR A 179 6.05 -5.48 0.74
CA THR A 179 4.76 -5.75 0.08
C THR A 179 3.59 -5.37 0.97
N GLY A 180 3.71 -5.65 2.25
CA GLY A 180 2.66 -5.53 3.25
C GLY A 180 2.01 -4.16 3.41
N PRO A 181 2.71 -3.02 3.18
CA PRO A 181 2.04 -1.73 3.32
C PRO A 181 0.78 -1.59 2.47
N HIS A 182 0.73 -2.17 1.28
CA HIS A 182 -0.45 -2.11 0.43
C HIS A 182 -1.66 -2.91 0.95
N PRO A 183 -1.55 -4.24 1.20
CA PRO A 183 -2.68 -4.99 1.70
C PRO A 183 -3.09 -4.60 3.13
N VAL A 184 -2.17 -4.16 3.99
CA VAL A 184 -2.51 -3.64 5.32
C VAL A 184 -3.28 -2.33 5.22
N ASP A 185 -2.88 -1.43 4.32
CA ASP A 185 -3.59 -0.17 4.06
C ASP A 185 -5.01 -0.42 3.56
N GLN A 186 -5.18 -1.28 2.56
CA GLN A 186 -6.47 -1.65 2.02
C GLN A 186 -7.35 -2.36 3.07
N ALA A 187 -6.76 -3.24 3.89
CA ALA A 187 -7.46 -3.88 4.99
C ALA A 187 -7.98 -2.86 6.02
N LEU A 188 -7.17 -1.86 6.37
CA LEU A 188 -7.61 -0.79 7.28
C LEU A 188 -8.71 0.09 6.68
N CYS A 189 -8.73 0.33 5.36
CA CYS A 189 -9.85 0.96 4.68
C CYS A 189 -11.14 0.15 4.86
N LEU A 190 -11.08 -1.17 4.68
CA LEU A 190 -12.24 -2.06 4.79
C LEU A 190 -12.64 -2.31 6.25
N PHE A 191 -11.72 -2.22 7.18
CA PHE A 191 -11.98 -2.31 8.63
C PHE A 191 -12.67 -1.06 9.18
N GLY A 192 -12.36 0.10 8.61
CA GLY A 192 -12.83 1.42 9.02
C GLY A 192 -11.76 2.22 9.77
N TRP A 193 -11.48 3.43 9.28
CA TRP A 193 -10.46 4.31 9.86
C TRP A 193 -10.81 4.89 11.22
N ASP A 194 -12.07 4.85 11.62
CA ASP A 194 -12.58 5.25 12.95
C ASP A 194 -12.26 4.23 14.05
N ARG A 195 -11.79 3.03 13.67
CA ARG A 195 -11.52 1.90 14.55
C ARG A 195 -10.05 1.54 14.60
N THR A 196 -9.65 0.90 15.69
CA THR A 196 -8.31 0.31 15.84
C THR A 196 -8.48 -1.20 15.97
N PRO A 197 -7.96 -2.00 15.02
CA PRO A 197 -8.04 -3.45 15.14
C PRO A 197 -7.12 -4.00 16.23
N GLU A 198 -7.53 -5.11 16.83
CA GLU A 198 -6.57 -6.03 17.44
C GLU A 198 -5.83 -6.78 16.34
N VAL A 199 -4.57 -7.11 16.59
CA VAL A 199 -3.65 -7.71 15.61
C VAL A 199 -3.16 -9.04 16.11
N PHE A 200 -3.31 -10.10 15.30
CA PHE A 200 -2.58 -11.34 15.47
C PHE A 200 -1.69 -11.55 14.24
N CYS A 201 -0.43 -11.88 14.45
CA CYS A 201 0.51 -12.05 13.35
C CYS A 201 1.45 -13.24 13.58
N ARG A 202 1.73 -13.97 12.49
CA ARG A 202 2.76 -14.99 12.42
C ARG A 202 3.67 -14.69 11.24
N MET A 203 4.98 -14.80 11.50
CA MET A 203 6.01 -14.59 10.49
C MET A 203 6.97 -15.77 10.44
N ALA A 204 7.50 -16.05 9.24
CA ALA A 204 8.59 -16.99 9.06
C ALA A 204 9.66 -16.38 8.13
N CYS A 205 10.91 -16.71 8.42
CA CYS A 205 12.05 -16.41 7.58
C CYS A 205 12.66 -17.73 7.10
N GLU A 206 12.19 -18.20 5.96
CA GLU A 206 12.65 -19.41 5.29
C GLU A 206 13.38 -19.05 3.99
N ASN A 207 14.28 -18.06 4.08
CA ASN A 207 15.02 -17.62 2.92
C ASN A 207 16.10 -18.66 2.56
N PRO A 208 16.14 -19.16 1.32
CA PRO A 208 17.16 -20.12 0.86
C PRO A 208 18.56 -19.50 0.71
N PHE A 209 18.67 -18.17 0.84
CA PHE A 209 19.93 -17.42 0.83
C PHE A 209 20.24 -16.86 2.22
N GLU A 210 21.20 -15.96 2.33
CA GLU A 210 21.67 -15.39 3.59
C GLU A 210 20.73 -14.36 4.23
N GLY A 211 19.51 -14.14 3.70
CA GLY A 211 18.56 -13.20 4.26
C GLY A 211 18.00 -13.63 5.63
N ASP A 212 17.73 -12.67 6.51
CA ASP A 212 17.15 -12.89 7.83
C ASP A 212 15.80 -12.20 8.07
N ALA A 213 15.32 -11.42 7.09
CA ALA A 213 13.99 -10.84 7.12
C ALA A 213 12.92 -11.87 6.69
N GLU A 214 11.70 -11.67 7.17
CA GLU A 214 10.57 -12.54 6.87
C GLU A 214 10.23 -12.57 5.38
N ASN A 215 9.85 -13.75 4.90
CA ASN A 215 9.39 -13.98 3.54
C ASN A 215 8.04 -14.73 3.49
N HIS A 216 7.45 -14.97 4.66
CA HIS A 216 6.08 -15.42 4.83
C HIS A 216 5.46 -14.72 6.03
N VAL A 217 4.30 -14.12 5.87
CA VAL A 217 3.57 -13.35 6.89
C VAL A 217 2.10 -13.64 6.76
N THR A 218 1.45 -13.94 7.88
CA THR A 218 0.00 -13.97 8.01
C THR A 218 -0.42 -12.98 9.08
N VAL A 219 -1.34 -12.08 8.77
CA VAL A 219 -1.89 -11.09 9.71
C VAL A 219 -3.38 -11.26 9.78
N THR A 220 -3.93 -11.31 10.99
CA THR A 220 -5.37 -11.22 11.25
C THR A 220 -5.65 -9.90 11.97
N LEU A 221 -6.51 -9.08 11.36
CA LEU A 221 -7.10 -7.90 11.99
C LEU A 221 -8.52 -8.26 12.45
N TYR A 222 -8.84 -7.99 13.70
CA TYR A 222 -10.16 -8.30 14.23
C TYR A 222 -10.66 -7.25 15.23
N ASP A 223 -11.98 -7.15 15.33
CA ASP A 223 -12.68 -6.33 16.30
C ASP A 223 -13.26 -7.24 17.39
N PRO A 224 -12.83 -7.14 18.68
CA PRO A 224 -13.41 -7.91 19.77
C PRO A 224 -14.91 -7.71 19.92
N GLN A 225 -15.43 -6.56 19.51
CA GLN A 225 -16.86 -6.22 19.55
C GLN A 225 -17.65 -6.78 18.34
N ARG A 226 -16.96 -7.33 17.34
CA ARG A 226 -17.52 -7.89 16.10
C ARG A 226 -18.39 -6.93 15.29
N VAL A 227 -18.11 -5.64 15.35
CA VAL A 227 -18.73 -4.62 14.50
C VAL A 227 -18.07 -4.58 13.15
N ALA A 228 -16.73 -4.50 13.13
CA ALA A 228 -15.94 -4.63 11.91
C ALA A 228 -15.70 -6.11 11.53
N PRO A 229 -15.45 -6.41 10.25
CA PRO A 229 -15.13 -7.78 9.82
C PRO A 229 -13.79 -8.25 10.39
N GLN A 230 -13.62 -9.57 10.51
CA GLN A 230 -12.27 -10.14 10.58
C GLN A 230 -11.61 -10.04 9.21
N ILE A 231 -10.32 -9.61 9.16
CA ILE A 231 -9.57 -9.52 7.92
C ILE A 231 -8.28 -10.31 8.06
N ASP A 232 -8.12 -11.33 7.21
CA ASP A 232 -6.92 -12.14 7.12
C ASP A 232 -6.09 -11.71 5.91
N ILE A 233 -4.81 -11.43 6.12
CA ILE A 233 -3.87 -10.95 5.12
C ILE A 233 -2.73 -11.95 5.00
N ASP A 234 -2.56 -12.55 3.80
CA ASP A 234 -1.45 -13.42 3.48
C ASP A 234 -0.42 -12.71 2.58
N ILE A 235 0.83 -12.62 3.04
CA ILE A 235 1.94 -12.03 2.28
C ILE A 235 3.08 -13.04 2.24
N SER A 236 3.30 -13.68 1.10
CA SER A 236 4.28 -14.76 1.02
C SER A 236 5.05 -14.77 -0.28
N SER A 237 6.36 -15.02 -0.17
CA SER A 237 7.22 -15.34 -1.31
C SER A 237 7.46 -16.85 -1.47
N LEU A 238 6.73 -17.70 -0.73
CA LEU A 238 6.91 -19.14 -0.68
C LEU A 238 5.71 -19.94 -1.22
N MET A 239 4.69 -19.26 -1.73
CA MET A 239 3.50 -19.91 -2.28
C MET A 239 3.64 -20.13 -3.77
N LEU A 240 3.95 -21.37 -4.18
CA LEU A 240 4.01 -21.74 -5.60
C LEU A 240 2.62 -21.78 -6.25
N PHE A 241 1.62 -22.21 -5.48
CA PHE A 241 0.21 -22.20 -5.86
C PHE A 241 -0.55 -21.20 -4.95
N PRO A 242 -0.45 -19.89 -5.24
CA PRO A 242 -1.19 -18.90 -4.47
C PRO A 242 -2.69 -19.05 -4.70
N ASN A 243 -3.49 -18.50 -3.80
CA ASN A 243 -4.92 -18.37 -4.03
C ASN A 243 -5.13 -17.59 -5.35
N PRO A 244 -5.95 -18.09 -6.29
CA PRO A 244 -6.25 -17.40 -7.54
C PRO A 244 -6.87 -16.03 -7.31
N ASP A 245 -7.67 -15.89 -6.24
CA ASP A 245 -8.34 -14.65 -5.88
C ASP A 245 -7.50 -13.87 -4.87
N ALA A 246 -7.16 -12.62 -5.24
CA ALA A 246 -6.48 -11.71 -4.34
C ALA A 246 -7.39 -11.29 -3.16
N TYR A 247 -8.70 -11.29 -3.37
CA TYR A 247 -9.74 -11.03 -2.37
C TYR A 247 -10.79 -12.13 -2.36
N SER A 248 -11.21 -12.49 -1.14
CA SER A 248 -12.40 -13.29 -0.88
C SER A 248 -13.16 -12.63 0.27
N ILE A 249 -14.39 -12.18 0.04
CA ILE A 249 -15.21 -11.41 0.96
C ILE A 249 -16.50 -12.19 1.22
N SER A 250 -16.80 -12.40 2.49
CA SER A 250 -17.99 -13.13 2.95
C SER A 250 -18.89 -12.20 3.74
N GLY A 251 -20.13 -12.09 3.30
CA GLY A 251 -21.19 -11.37 3.99
C GLY A 251 -22.36 -12.28 4.35
N THR A 252 -23.33 -11.76 5.07
CA THR A 252 -24.51 -12.53 5.54
C THR A 252 -25.53 -12.80 4.43
N LEU A 253 -25.48 -12.07 3.31
CA LEU A 253 -26.40 -12.24 2.19
C LEU A 253 -25.70 -12.72 0.93
N GLY A 254 -24.36 -12.74 0.91
CA GLY A 254 -23.60 -13.12 -0.27
C GLY A 254 -22.09 -13.01 -0.07
N GLY A 255 -21.35 -13.10 -1.15
CA GLY A 255 -19.89 -13.00 -1.13
C GLY A 255 -19.33 -12.52 -2.45
N MET A 256 -18.05 -12.12 -2.40
CA MET A 256 -17.27 -11.63 -3.55
C MET A 256 -15.93 -12.31 -3.60
N VAL A 257 -15.46 -12.62 -4.79
CA VAL A 257 -14.10 -13.10 -5.06
C VAL A 257 -13.50 -12.38 -6.25
N GLY A 258 -12.16 -12.35 -6.33
CA GLY A 258 -11.45 -11.86 -7.49
C GLY A 258 -10.18 -11.11 -7.17
N GLY A 259 -9.74 -10.29 -8.09
CA GLY A 259 -8.48 -9.56 -8.01
C GLY A 259 -8.49 -8.25 -8.79
N THR A 260 -7.30 -7.83 -9.21
CA THR A 260 -7.12 -6.51 -9.83
C THR A 260 -7.79 -6.36 -11.20
N LYS A 261 -8.10 -7.46 -11.88
CA LYS A 261 -8.66 -7.47 -13.25
C LYS A 261 -10.14 -7.76 -13.30
N GLU A 262 -10.60 -8.64 -12.45
CA GLU A 262 -11.98 -9.10 -12.42
C GLU A 262 -12.43 -9.33 -10.98
N LEU A 263 -13.66 -8.95 -10.68
CA LEU A 263 -14.37 -9.23 -9.43
C LEU A 263 -15.70 -9.89 -9.78
N LYS A 264 -16.07 -10.93 -9.03
CA LYS A 264 -17.36 -11.64 -9.14
C LYS A 264 -18.00 -11.67 -7.78
N TRP A 265 -19.28 -11.33 -7.73
CA TRP A 265 -20.05 -11.45 -6.48
C TRP A 265 -21.42 -12.02 -6.77
N ARG A 266 -21.93 -12.70 -5.77
CA ARG A 266 -23.31 -13.19 -5.77
C ARG A 266 -23.95 -13.01 -4.42
N TYR A 267 -25.23 -12.76 -4.43
CA TYR A 267 -26.05 -12.55 -3.24
C TYR A 267 -27.48 -12.99 -3.50
N PHE A 268 -28.23 -13.18 -2.43
CA PHE A 268 -29.67 -13.42 -2.53
C PHE A 268 -30.45 -12.26 -1.92
N ASP A 269 -31.67 -12.07 -2.37
CA ASP A 269 -32.59 -11.08 -1.82
C ASP A 269 -33.30 -11.67 -0.58
N PRO A 270 -33.07 -11.14 0.63
CA PRO A 270 -33.66 -11.66 1.86
C PRO A 270 -35.18 -11.51 1.90
N ASP A 271 -35.75 -10.59 1.10
CA ASP A 271 -37.21 -10.38 1.07
C ASP A 271 -37.94 -11.47 0.25
N THR A 272 -37.25 -12.09 -0.70
CA THR A 272 -37.77 -13.17 -1.55
C THR A 272 -37.34 -14.55 -1.10
N ALA A 273 -36.33 -14.65 -0.23
CA ALA A 273 -35.83 -15.92 0.29
C ALA A 273 -36.91 -16.66 1.12
N PRO A 274 -36.92 -18.01 1.03
CA PRO A 274 -37.89 -18.82 1.80
C PRO A 274 -37.77 -18.56 3.32
N LYS A 275 -38.89 -18.30 3.97
CA LYS A 275 -38.91 -18.19 5.43
C LYS A 275 -38.87 -19.59 6.07
N GLN A 276 -37.86 -19.78 6.91
CA GLN A 276 -37.63 -21.06 7.60
C GLN A 276 -37.94 -20.94 9.09
N ASP A 277 -38.62 -21.97 9.64
CA ASP A 277 -38.76 -22.13 11.08
C ASP A 277 -37.58 -22.90 11.68
N MET A 278 -37.23 -22.60 12.92
CA MET A 278 -36.22 -23.36 13.65
C MET A 278 -36.73 -24.73 14.05
N TRP A 279 -36.09 -25.78 13.55
CA TRP A 279 -36.39 -27.17 13.88
C TRP A 279 -35.30 -27.75 14.80
N LEU A 280 -35.73 -28.56 15.79
CA LEU A 280 -34.76 -29.23 16.66
C LEU A 280 -34.03 -30.37 15.93
N TRP A 281 -34.71 -31.04 14.99
CA TRP A 281 -34.13 -32.07 14.11
C TRP A 281 -34.94 -32.18 12.81
N SER A 282 -34.30 -32.70 11.75
CA SER A 282 -34.98 -33.01 10.49
C SER A 282 -35.73 -34.34 10.57
N VAL A 283 -36.94 -34.40 10.00
CA VAL A 283 -37.73 -35.63 9.90
C VAL A 283 -37.09 -36.64 8.94
N ASP A 284 -36.40 -36.15 7.91
CA ASP A 284 -35.87 -36.95 6.80
C ASP A 284 -34.50 -37.57 7.06
N ARG A 285 -33.97 -37.47 8.28
CA ARG A 285 -32.61 -37.93 8.67
C ARG A 285 -31.49 -37.29 7.83
N SER A 286 -31.74 -36.14 7.22
CA SER A 286 -30.78 -35.32 6.45
C SER A 286 -30.54 -33.99 7.13
N TYR A 287 -29.45 -33.32 6.79
CA TYR A 287 -29.26 -31.93 7.17
C TYR A 287 -30.24 -31.05 6.39
N VAL A 288 -30.79 -30.04 7.06
CA VAL A 288 -31.63 -29.05 6.39
C VAL A 288 -30.77 -28.27 5.35
N SER A 289 -31.36 -28.07 4.20
CA SER A 289 -30.74 -27.31 3.11
C SER A 289 -31.81 -26.57 2.32
N GLU A 290 -31.46 -25.51 1.69
CA GLU A 290 -32.35 -24.77 0.80
C GLU A 290 -31.64 -24.39 -0.48
N GLU A 291 -32.36 -24.17 -1.55
CA GLU A 291 -31.92 -23.55 -2.77
C GLU A 291 -32.35 -22.08 -2.73
N LEU A 292 -31.40 -21.17 -3.01
CA LEU A 292 -31.64 -19.74 -3.04
C LEU A 292 -31.50 -19.23 -4.48
N ASP A 293 -32.32 -18.26 -4.82
CA ASP A 293 -32.25 -17.55 -6.11
C ASP A 293 -31.08 -16.56 -6.05
N TRP A 294 -29.93 -16.98 -6.58
CA TRP A 294 -28.72 -16.18 -6.60
C TRP A 294 -28.74 -15.12 -7.68
N ILE A 295 -28.46 -13.88 -7.31
CA ILE A 295 -28.15 -12.79 -8.21
C ILE A 295 -26.63 -12.77 -8.36
N GLU A 296 -26.14 -12.88 -9.59
CA GLU A 296 -24.71 -12.93 -9.89
C GLU A 296 -24.31 -11.71 -10.73
N GLU A 297 -23.21 -11.05 -10.33
CA GLU A 297 -22.67 -9.89 -11.00
C GLU A 297 -21.14 -10.02 -11.17
N THR A 298 -20.62 -9.34 -12.19
CA THR A 298 -19.19 -9.34 -12.50
C THR A 298 -18.78 -7.92 -12.89
N TRP A 299 -17.58 -7.53 -12.45
CA TRP A 299 -16.89 -6.36 -12.92
C TRP A 299 -15.53 -6.75 -13.49
N SER A 300 -15.11 -6.09 -14.55
CA SER A 300 -13.77 -6.19 -15.10
C SER A 300 -13.22 -4.81 -15.42
N VAL A 301 -11.90 -4.66 -15.29
CA VAL A 301 -11.21 -3.37 -15.50
C VAL A 301 -11.35 -2.83 -16.94
N GLY A 302 -11.67 -3.69 -17.91
CA GLY A 302 -11.81 -3.32 -19.32
C GLY A 302 -10.50 -2.83 -19.92
N ASP A 303 -10.58 -1.79 -20.77
CA ASP A 303 -9.43 -1.15 -21.43
C ASP A 303 -8.84 0.02 -20.61
N GLU A 304 -9.30 0.22 -19.36
CA GLU A 304 -8.71 1.24 -18.49
C GLU A 304 -7.25 0.92 -18.15
N PRO A 305 -6.43 1.96 -17.88
CA PRO A 305 -5.04 1.75 -17.49
C PRO A 305 -4.93 0.76 -16.34
N GLU A 306 -4.27 -0.36 -16.57
CA GLU A 306 -4.08 -1.38 -15.55
C GLU A 306 -2.96 -1.02 -14.56
N GLY A 307 -3.12 -1.47 -13.34
CA GLY A 307 -2.04 -1.53 -12.38
C GLY A 307 -1.62 -0.20 -11.78
N MET A 308 -0.31 -0.03 -11.59
CA MET A 308 0.24 1.13 -10.88
C MET A 308 -0.05 2.48 -11.54
N SER A 309 -0.26 2.52 -12.87
CA SER A 309 -0.52 3.76 -13.62
C SER A 309 -1.82 4.45 -13.19
N ALA A 310 -2.94 3.73 -13.11
CA ALA A 310 -4.22 4.33 -12.71
C ALA A 310 -4.18 4.91 -11.29
N GLY A 311 -3.63 4.15 -10.33
CA GLY A 311 -3.49 4.64 -8.95
C GLY A 311 -2.51 5.81 -8.83
N SER A 312 -1.44 5.82 -9.64
CA SER A 312 -0.47 6.93 -9.68
C SER A 312 -1.09 8.19 -10.28
N GLN A 313 -1.87 8.06 -11.34
CA GLN A 313 -2.60 9.18 -11.93
C GLN A 313 -3.50 9.86 -10.89
N ARG A 314 -4.41 9.12 -10.27
CA ARG A 314 -5.31 9.68 -9.25
C ARG A 314 -4.57 10.29 -8.06
N PHE A 315 -3.45 9.70 -7.69
CA PHE A 315 -2.60 10.24 -6.63
C PHE A 315 -2.02 11.59 -7.02
N TYR A 316 -1.41 11.70 -8.20
CA TYR A 316 -0.80 12.95 -8.64
C TYR A 316 -1.81 14.01 -9.06
N ASP A 317 -2.99 13.64 -9.55
CA ASP A 317 -4.11 14.56 -9.72
C ASP A 317 -4.44 15.23 -8.38
N ASN A 318 -4.56 14.44 -7.31
CA ASN A 318 -4.80 14.98 -5.98
C ASN A 318 -3.60 15.77 -5.43
N VAL A 319 -2.36 15.34 -5.64
CA VAL A 319 -1.16 16.11 -5.24
C VAL A 319 -1.18 17.51 -5.87
N PHE A 320 -1.51 17.60 -7.16
CA PHE A 320 -1.63 18.88 -7.84
C PHE A 320 -2.71 19.75 -7.22
N ASP A 321 -3.90 19.20 -7.02
CA ASP A 321 -5.03 19.94 -6.45
C ASP A 321 -4.76 20.37 -4.99
N VAL A 322 -4.10 19.54 -4.20
CA VAL A 322 -3.69 19.88 -2.83
C VAL A 322 -2.71 21.06 -2.83
N LEU A 323 -1.70 21.02 -3.69
CA LEU A 323 -0.63 22.03 -3.68
C LEU A 323 -1.01 23.33 -4.41
N GLN A 324 -1.91 23.30 -5.39
CA GLN A 324 -2.29 24.46 -6.18
C GLN A 324 -3.67 25.03 -5.80
N ASN A 325 -4.60 24.15 -5.41
CA ASN A 325 -6.02 24.52 -5.22
C ASN A 325 -6.47 24.41 -3.76
N GLY A 326 -5.60 23.93 -2.86
CA GLY A 326 -5.92 23.75 -1.44
C GLY A 326 -6.95 22.64 -1.18
N ALA A 327 -7.00 21.64 -2.06
CA ALA A 327 -7.83 20.46 -1.84
C ALA A 327 -7.33 19.62 -0.66
N GLU A 328 -8.19 18.74 -0.13
CA GLU A 328 -7.80 17.80 0.91
C GLU A 328 -7.03 16.61 0.31
N PRO A 329 -5.96 16.13 0.99
CA PRO A 329 -5.27 14.93 0.58
C PRO A 329 -6.17 13.68 0.67
N LEU A 330 -6.22 12.87 -0.38
CA LEU A 330 -6.95 11.57 -0.37
C LEU A 330 -6.38 10.59 0.65
N ILE A 331 -5.10 10.72 0.95
CA ILE A 331 -4.37 9.85 1.89
C ILE A 331 -3.68 10.75 2.91
N ILE A 332 -4.10 10.66 4.15
CA ILE A 332 -3.59 11.52 5.23
C ILE A 332 -2.58 10.79 6.12
N PRO A 333 -1.62 11.51 6.74
CA PRO A 333 -0.61 10.90 7.61
C PRO A 333 -1.18 10.05 8.75
N ALA A 334 -2.31 10.43 9.34
CA ALA A 334 -2.96 9.67 10.41
C ALA A 334 -3.35 8.24 10.01
N GLN A 335 -3.72 8.02 8.75
CA GLN A 335 -4.03 6.69 8.21
C GLN A 335 -2.75 5.86 8.07
N SER A 336 -1.69 6.45 7.54
CA SER A 336 -0.38 5.80 7.44
C SER A 336 0.22 5.46 8.81
N ARG A 337 -0.01 6.30 9.81
CA ARG A 337 0.36 6.01 11.20
C ARG A 337 -0.31 4.75 11.74
N LYS A 338 -1.61 4.55 11.47
CA LYS A 338 -2.31 3.31 11.83
C LYS A 338 -1.75 2.09 11.12
N GLN A 339 -1.44 2.22 9.84
CA GLN A 339 -0.81 1.17 9.07
C GLN A 339 0.55 0.77 9.67
N ILE A 340 1.39 1.74 9.98
CA ILE A 340 2.71 1.50 10.60
C ILE A 340 2.53 0.85 11.98
N ALA A 341 1.54 1.27 12.78
CA ALA A 341 1.26 0.66 14.09
C ALA A 341 0.90 -0.83 13.98
N VAL A 342 0.12 -1.22 12.98
CA VAL A 342 -0.19 -2.64 12.71
C VAL A 342 1.08 -3.41 12.34
N MET A 343 1.93 -2.86 11.47
CA MET A 343 3.17 -3.53 11.05
C MET A 343 4.21 -3.60 12.18
N GLU A 344 4.32 -2.57 13.01
CA GLU A 344 5.17 -2.56 14.21
C GLU A 344 4.71 -3.63 15.22
N GLU A 345 3.41 -3.75 15.45
CA GLU A 345 2.84 -4.79 16.32
C GLU A 345 3.12 -6.20 15.77
N CYS A 346 3.02 -6.41 14.45
CA CYS A 346 3.40 -7.67 13.82
C CYS A 346 4.86 -8.05 14.11
N HIS A 347 5.79 -7.11 13.99
CA HIS A 347 7.20 -7.35 14.33
C HIS A 347 7.41 -7.60 15.83
N ARG A 348 6.67 -6.90 16.71
CA ARG A 348 6.73 -7.11 18.14
C ARG A 348 6.30 -8.53 18.53
N GLN A 349 5.30 -9.08 17.87
CA GLN A 349 4.82 -10.46 18.10
C GLN A 349 5.78 -11.52 17.56
N ASN A 350 6.66 -11.18 16.61
CA ASN A 350 7.52 -12.11 15.91
C ASN A 350 8.99 -11.64 15.88
N PRO A 351 9.72 -11.69 17.01
CA PRO A 351 11.13 -11.36 17.02
C PRO A 351 11.94 -12.45 16.28
N LEU A 352 12.28 -12.17 15.03
CA LEU A 352 13.09 -13.07 14.22
C LEU A 352 14.58 -12.97 14.59
N PRO A 353 15.33 -14.10 14.55
CA PRO A 353 16.77 -14.09 14.81
C PRO A 353 17.52 -13.27 13.75
N LYS A 354 18.41 -12.38 14.18
CA LYS A 354 19.30 -11.65 13.28
C LYS A 354 20.48 -12.54 12.91
N LYS A 355 20.80 -12.59 11.61
CA LYS A 355 21.96 -13.34 11.10
C LYS A 355 23.07 -12.34 10.71
N PRO A 356 24.36 -12.63 11.05
CA PRO A 356 25.46 -11.86 10.50
C PRO A 356 25.49 -11.96 8.98
N GLN A 357 25.56 -10.83 8.29
CA GLN A 357 25.51 -10.81 6.82
C GLN A 357 26.55 -9.87 6.24
N SER A 358 27.15 -10.27 5.12
CA SER A 358 27.98 -9.42 4.31
C SER A 358 27.29 -9.11 2.98
N LEU A 359 26.98 -7.85 2.70
CA LEU A 359 26.56 -7.43 1.36
C LEU A 359 27.81 -7.38 0.47
N LYS A 360 27.78 -8.14 -0.62
CA LYS A 360 28.76 -7.99 -1.68
C LYS A 360 28.20 -6.97 -2.69
N PRO A 361 28.94 -5.90 -3.04
CA PRO A 361 28.54 -5.08 -4.15
C PRO A 361 28.48 -5.93 -5.42
N ARG A 362 27.42 -5.84 -6.19
CA ARG A 362 27.41 -6.35 -7.56
C ARG A 362 28.30 -5.43 -8.39
N LEU A 363 29.37 -6.01 -8.94
CA LEU A 363 30.17 -5.39 -9.97
C LEU A 363 29.40 -5.32 -11.27
#